data_2324f77c059477fe26c46cc707158c13
#
_entry.id   2324f77c059477fe26c46cc707158c13
#
_cell.length_a   1.000
_cell.length_b   1.000
_cell.length_c   1.000
_cell.angle_alpha   90.00
_cell.angle_beta   90.00
_cell.angle_gamma   90.00
#
_symmetry.space_group_name_H-M   'P 1'
#
loop_
_entity.id
_entity.type
_entity.pdbx_description
1 polymer ?
#
loop_
_entity_poly.entity_id
_entity_poly.type
_entity_poly.pdbx_seq_one_letter_code
_entity_poly.pdbx_strand_id
1 'polypeptide(L)'
;MDKGFWISIGKNDYKIPEGHSIGELTKKLFSYLGSVDPELRDDIAYIVYANFLKREIYSKDDIRAHVNELLSNLETGIGEVKSDTVFLRTFSVLLLAEIVHNDNKKPLLDEGQIQAILAKGLWYLDAEKDPRGHIPVKGWAHALAHTADLMLVLGRNRQTTKDDLEQILKAISNKLIDSTNWVYIHGEDERLANAVVAVLGRDLVSAEFLNDWLKSFTEPEKSWEGAYMEEGQVKAFHNVRNFLRSVWIAVHSSDDLPQKAEIETAVFESLNNLKPY
;
A
#
# COMPACT_ATOMS: atom_id res chain seq x y z
N MET A 1 15.19 -21.29 15.70
CA MET A 1 15.33 -19.83 15.91
C MET A 1 14.09 -19.38 16.68
N ASP A 2 14.24 -19.06 17.93
CA ASP A 2 13.20 -18.51 18.79
C ASP A 2 13.21 -16.96 18.74
N LYS A 3 12.28 -16.31 19.46
CA LYS A 3 12.22 -14.84 19.52
C LYS A 3 13.51 -14.22 20.08
N GLY A 4 14.12 -14.86 21.09
CA GLY A 4 15.37 -14.40 21.69
C GLY A 4 16.52 -14.34 20.69
N PHE A 5 16.61 -15.31 19.79
CA PHE A 5 17.58 -15.31 18.70
C PHE A 5 17.41 -14.07 17.79
N TRP A 6 16.20 -13.76 17.35
CA TRP A 6 15.94 -12.60 16.50
C TRP A 6 16.17 -11.27 17.19
N ILE A 7 15.80 -11.16 18.47
CA ILE A 7 16.09 -9.98 19.29
C ILE A 7 17.61 -9.77 19.41
N SER A 8 18.39 -10.85 19.50
CA SER A 8 19.86 -10.76 19.55
C SER A 8 20.45 -10.23 18.25
N ILE A 9 19.87 -10.56 17.09
CA ILE A 9 20.26 -10.00 15.78
C ILE A 9 20.02 -8.48 15.75
N GLY A 10 18.86 -8.00 16.20
CA GLY A 10 18.57 -6.58 16.31
C GLY A 10 19.55 -5.85 17.25
N LYS A 11 19.85 -6.42 18.42
CA LYS A 11 20.83 -5.87 19.37
C LYS A 11 22.26 -5.86 18.83
N ASN A 12 22.58 -6.76 17.91
CA ASN A 12 23.89 -6.84 17.25
C ASN A 12 23.90 -6.11 15.88
N ASP A 13 23.08 -5.07 15.75
CA ASP A 13 23.06 -4.21 14.57
C ASP A 13 22.77 -5.01 13.29
N TYR A 14 21.86 -5.99 13.36
CA TYR A 14 21.43 -6.84 12.24
C TYR A 14 22.57 -7.54 11.48
N LYS A 15 23.67 -7.85 12.15
CA LYS A 15 24.73 -8.69 11.58
C LYS A 15 24.26 -10.14 11.52
N ILE A 16 24.66 -10.84 10.46
CA ILE A 16 24.39 -12.27 10.32
C ILE A 16 25.18 -13.01 11.40
N PRO A 17 24.51 -13.81 12.27
CA PRO A 17 25.20 -14.57 13.29
C PRO A 17 26.12 -15.65 12.68
N GLU A 18 27.22 -15.93 13.35
CA GLU A 18 28.13 -17.00 12.95
C GLU A 18 27.38 -18.36 12.85
N GLY A 19 27.69 -19.13 11.81
CA GLY A 19 27.06 -20.42 11.53
C GLY A 19 25.69 -20.34 10.83
N HIS A 20 25.19 -19.14 10.49
CA HIS A 20 23.95 -18.95 9.77
C HIS A 20 24.16 -18.31 8.39
N SER A 21 23.37 -18.73 7.40
CA SER A 21 23.33 -18.10 6.08
C SER A 21 22.16 -17.12 5.97
N ILE A 22 22.32 -16.08 5.14
CA ILE A 22 21.23 -15.12 4.89
C ILE A 22 20.00 -15.79 4.30
N GLY A 23 20.17 -16.76 3.39
CA GLY A 23 19.05 -17.48 2.78
C GLY A 23 18.26 -18.30 3.81
N GLU A 24 18.92 -18.97 4.74
CA GLU A 24 18.25 -19.70 5.86
C GLU A 24 17.46 -18.73 6.75
N LEU A 25 18.07 -17.60 7.12
CA LEU A 25 17.43 -16.59 7.95
C LEU A 25 16.19 -16.00 7.22
N THR A 26 16.32 -15.64 5.95
CA THR A 26 15.21 -15.07 5.17
C THR A 26 14.07 -16.05 5.00
N LYS A 27 14.35 -17.31 4.69
CA LYS A 27 13.32 -18.34 4.61
C LYS A 27 12.53 -18.46 5.92
N LYS A 28 13.23 -18.33 7.06
CA LYS A 28 12.57 -18.35 8.37
C LYS A 28 11.74 -17.10 8.62
N LEU A 29 12.22 -15.90 8.26
CA LEU A 29 11.46 -14.65 8.34
C LEU A 29 10.18 -14.74 7.49
N PHE A 30 10.27 -15.21 6.25
CA PHE A 30 9.11 -15.36 5.37
C PHE A 30 8.07 -16.33 5.94
N SER A 31 8.49 -17.38 6.66
CA SER A 31 7.54 -18.26 7.35
C SER A 31 6.77 -17.59 8.48
N TYR A 32 7.17 -16.41 8.93
CA TYR A 32 6.49 -15.64 9.96
C TYR A 32 5.52 -14.60 9.41
N LEU A 33 5.54 -14.27 8.10
CA LEU A 33 4.67 -13.24 7.51
C LEU A 33 3.18 -13.53 7.71
N GLY A 34 2.77 -14.79 7.76
CA GLY A 34 1.40 -15.22 8.04
C GLY A 34 1.11 -15.48 9.52
N SER A 35 2.03 -15.19 10.43
CA SER A 35 1.85 -15.46 11.85
C SER A 35 0.75 -14.60 12.46
N VAL A 36 -0.07 -15.20 13.32
CA VAL A 36 -1.03 -14.47 14.17
C VAL A 36 -0.37 -13.81 15.39
N ASP A 37 0.88 -14.16 15.67
CA ASP A 37 1.69 -13.50 16.69
C ASP A 37 2.32 -12.23 16.09
N PRO A 38 1.90 -11.02 16.53
CA PRO A 38 2.38 -9.77 15.96
C PRO A 38 3.89 -9.58 16.18
N GLU A 39 4.46 -10.05 17.28
CA GLU A 39 5.90 -9.92 17.53
C GLU A 39 6.71 -10.69 16.48
N LEU A 40 6.27 -11.91 16.10
CA LEU A 40 6.94 -12.68 15.04
C LEU A 40 6.80 -12.03 13.66
N ARG A 41 5.62 -11.48 13.37
CA ARG A 41 5.28 -10.92 12.06
C ARG A 41 5.79 -9.49 11.88
N ASP A 42 5.43 -8.60 12.82
CA ASP A 42 5.70 -7.16 12.72
C ASP A 42 7.13 -6.84 13.18
N ASP A 43 7.48 -7.22 14.42
CA ASP A 43 8.76 -6.82 15.02
C ASP A 43 9.94 -7.64 14.52
N ILE A 44 9.72 -8.91 14.16
CA ILE A 44 10.77 -9.80 13.71
C ILE A 44 10.80 -9.88 12.18
N ALA A 45 9.75 -10.46 11.54
CA ALA A 45 9.84 -10.73 10.11
C ALA A 45 10.03 -9.46 9.30
N TYR A 46 9.18 -8.46 9.52
CA TYR A 46 9.27 -7.20 8.79
C TYR A 46 10.53 -6.41 9.14
N ILE A 47 10.76 -6.13 10.43
CA ILE A 47 11.88 -5.25 10.86
C ILE A 47 13.23 -5.85 10.51
N VAL A 48 13.44 -7.16 10.73
CA VAL A 48 14.74 -7.79 10.45
C VAL A 48 14.98 -7.83 8.94
N TYR A 49 13.98 -8.21 8.14
CA TYR A 49 14.11 -8.22 6.69
C TYR A 49 14.41 -6.82 6.13
N ALA A 50 13.67 -5.79 6.56
CA ALA A 50 13.88 -4.42 6.13
C ALA A 50 15.30 -3.91 6.46
N ASN A 51 15.84 -4.29 7.63
CA ASN A 51 17.21 -3.94 7.99
C ASN A 51 18.26 -4.72 7.18
N PHE A 52 18.03 -5.99 6.88
CA PHE A 52 18.91 -6.74 5.97
C PHE A 52 18.92 -6.14 4.56
N LEU A 53 17.76 -5.72 4.07
CA LEU A 53 17.63 -5.06 2.77
C LEU A 53 18.36 -3.71 2.75
N LYS A 54 18.14 -2.85 3.75
CA LYS A 54 18.80 -1.55 3.91
C LYS A 54 20.32 -1.67 3.99
N ARG A 55 20.83 -2.77 4.52
CA ARG A 55 22.28 -3.06 4.62
C ARG A 55 22.86 -3.68 3.34
N GLU A 56 22.06 -3.83 2.30
CA GLU A 56 22.49 -4.38 1.00
C GLU A 56 23.09 -5.79 1.13
N ILE A 57 22.58 -6.61 2.06
CA ILE A 57 23.09 -7.97 2.30
C ILE A 57 22.68 -8.91 1.17
N TYR A 58 21.53 -8.66 0.54
CA TYR A 58 20.97 -9.50 -0.51
C TYR A 58 21.59 -9.22 -1.88
N SER A 59 21.88 -10.27 -2.64
CA SER A 59 22.20 -10.16 -4.06
C SER A 59 20.94 -9.80 -4.88
N LYS A 60 21.13 -9.38 -6.13
CA LYS A 60 20.00 -9.13 -7.05
C LYS A 60 19.19 -10.39 -7.33
N ASP A 61 19.83 -11.56 -7.36
CA ASP A 61 19.14 -12.83 -7.56
C ASP A 61 18.32 -13.22 -6.34
N ASP A 62 18.81 -12.95 -5.12
CA ASP A 62 18.02 -13.11 -3.90
C ASP A 62 16.77 -12.22 -3.94
N ILE A 63 16.93 -10.93 -4.26
CA ILE A 63 15.81 -9.99 -4.36
C ILE A 63 14.79 -10.46 -5.40
N ARG A 64 15.23 -10.95 -6.56
CA ARG A 64 14.33 -11.50 -7.59
C ARG A 64 13.52 -12.69 -7.06
N ALA A 65 14.18 -13.61 -6.35
CA ALA A 65 13.52 -14.76 -5.74
C ALA A 65 12.50 -14.32 -4.67
N HIS A 66 12.87 -13.34 -3.82
CA HIS A 66 11.99 -12.77 -2.81
C HIS A 66 10.75 -12.10 -3.44
N VAL A 67 10.93 -11.29 -4.48
CA VAL A 67 9.80 -10.68 -5.21
C VAL A 67 8.84 -11.75 -5.72
N ASN A 68 9.34 -12.80 -6.36
CA ASN A 68 8.49 -13.87 -6.89
C ASN A 68 7.69 -14.59 -5.79
N GLU A 69 8.32 -14.90 -4.65
CA GLU A 69 7.64 -15.53 -3.50
C GLU A 69 6.58 -14.60 -2.91
N LEU A 70 6.91 -13.32 -2.70
CA LEU A 70 5.98 -12.34 -2.14
C LEU A 70 4.78 -12.09 -3.07
N LEU A 71 4.99 -12.01 -4.39
CA LEU A 71 3.89 -11.90 -5.37
C LEU A 71 2.97 -13.11 -5.34
N SER A 72 3.53 -14.33 -5.21
CA SER A 72 2.74 -15.56 -5.08
C SER A 72 1.91 -15.58 -3.79
N ASN A 73 2.45 -15.09 -2.69
CA ASN A 73 1.75 -15.04 -1.41
C ASN A 73 0.46 -14.21 -1.45
N LEU A 74 0.38 -13.20 -2.34
CA LEU A 74 -0.81 -12.35 -2.47
C LEU A 74 -2.06 -13.12 -2.94
N GLU A 75 -1.88 -14.30 -3.54
CA GLU A 75 -2.99 -15.15 -3.99
C GLU A 75 -3.54 -16.05 -2.88
N THR A 76 -2.76 -16.27 -1.82
CA THR A 76 -3.12 -17.23 -0.77
C THR A 76 -4.36 -16.77 0.01
N GLY A 77 -5.49 -17.44 -0.15
CA GLY A 77 -6.74 -17.10 0.51
C GLY A 77 -7.33 -15.75 0.10
N ILE A 78 -7.01 -15.26 -1.11
CA ILE A 78 -7.57 -13.99 -1.62
C ILE A 78 -9.09 -14.07 -1.70
N GLY A 79 -9.76 -12.97 -1.33
CA GLY A 79 -11.21 -12.89 -1.26
C GLY A 79 -11.82 -13.45 0.05
N GLU A 80 -11.05 -14.14 0.88
CA GLU A 80 -11.49 -14.51 2.22
C GLU A 80 -11.61 -13.27 3.11
N VAL A 81 -12.70 -13.21 3.90
CA VAL A 81 -12.91 -12.15 4.89
C VAL A 81 -12.87 -12.75 6.29
N LYS A 82 -12.29 -12.01 7.25
CA LYS A 82 -12.13 -12.43 8.65
C LYS A 82 -11.28 -13.70 8.84
N SER A 83 -10.47 -14.06 7.84
CA SER A 83 -9.51 -15.16 7.91
C SER A 83 -8.13 -14.66 8.36
N ASP A 84 -7.33 -15.55 8.96
CA ASP A 84 -5.95 -15.24 9.34
C ASP A 84 -4.97 -15.30 8.15
N THR A 85 -5.41 -15.81 7.00
CA THR A 85 -4.64 -15.79 5.76
C THR A 85 -4.32 -14.35 5.29
N VAL A 86 -5.11 -13.37 5.72
CA VAL A 86 -4.86 -11.95 5.45
C VAL A 86 -3.46 -11.51 5.88
N PHE A 87 -2.92 -12.03 6.98
CA PHE A 87 -1.60 -11.62 7.47
C PHE A 87 -0.49 -11.94 6.47
N LEU A 88 -0.51 -13.12 5.85
CA LEU A 88 0.50 -13.48 4.84
C LEU A 88 0.46 -12.51 3.65
N ARG A 89 -0.73 -12.21 3.14
CA ARG A 89 -0.90 -11.31 1.99
C ARG A 89 -0.45 -9.89 2.32
N THR A 90 -0.93 -9.34 3.43
CA THR A 90 -0.69 -7.95 3.76
C THR A 90 0.78 -7.67 4.14
N PHE A 91 1.46 -8.61 4.81
CA PHE A 91 2.88 -8.45 5.09
C PHE A 91 3.77 -8.78 3.88
N SER A 92 3.28 -9.57 2.94
CA SER A 92 3.96 -9.74 1.65
C SER A 92 3.90 -8.46 0.82
N VAL A 93 2.74 -7.78 0.74
CA VAL A 93 2.65 -6.50 0.02
C VAL A 93 3.49 -5.40 0.70
N LEU A 94 3.58 -5.40 2.03
CA LEU A 94 4.43 -4.47 2.78
C LEU A 94 5.92 -4.70 2.50
N LEU A 95 6.37 -5.95 2.40
CA LEU A 95 7.75 -6.25 2.03
C LEU A 95 8.04 -5.89 0.56
N LEU A 96 7.08 -6.06 -0.35
CA LEU A 96 7.22 -5.55 -1.72
C LEU A 96 7.39 -4.03 -1.74
N ALA A 97 6.63 -3.30 -0.90
CA ALA A 97 6.80 -1.85 -0.75
C ALA A 97 8.21 -1.50 -0.26
N GLU A 98 8.75 -2.23 0.72
CA GLU A 98 10.11 -2.02 1.23
C GLU A 98 11.18 -2.29 0.18
N ILE A 99 11.02 -3.33 -0.66
CA ILE A 99 11.93 -3.63 -1.76
C ILE A 99 11.94 -2.49 -2.79
N VAL A 100 10.75 -2.02 -3.23
CA VAL A 100 10.63 -0.89 -4.17
C VAL A 100 11.15 0.41 -3.55
N HIS A 101 10.92 0.65 -2.25
CA HIS A 101 11.47 1.79 -1.54
C HIS A 101 13.01 1.82 -1.59
N ASN A 102 13.66 0.68 -1.41
CA ASN A 102 15.11 0.56 -1.52
C ASN A 102 15.57 0.69 -2.99
N ASP A 103 14.82 0.17 -3.96
CA ASP A 103 15.08 0.38 -5.39
C ASP A 103 15.02 1.88 -5.77
N ASN A 104 14.11 2.64 -5.17
CA ASN A 104 14.02 4.09 -5.39
C ASN A 104 15.27 4.84 -4.93
N LYS A 105 15.96 4.33 -3.92
CA LYS A 105 17.24 4.90 -3.42
C LYS A 105 18.43 4.43 -4.26
N LYS A 106 18.46 3.15 -4.58
CA LYS A 106 19.55 2.52 -5.34
C LYS A 106 18.96 1.42 -6.24
N PRO A 107 19.22 1.46 -7.57
CA PRO A 107 18.67 0.50 -8.51
C PRO A 107 18.95 -0.96 -8.14
N LEU A 108 17.90 -1.70 -7.82
CA LEU A 108 17.90 -3.12 -7.46
C LEU A 108 17.12 -3.96 -8.46
N LEU A 109 16.01 -3.41 -8.97
CA LEU A 109 15.02 -4.08 -9.81
C LEU A 109 15.14 -3.63 -11.26
N ASP A 110 14.84 -4.53 -12.19
CA ASP A 110 14.66 -4.18 -13.60
C ASP A 110 13.19 -3.74 -13.88
N GLU A 111 12.95 -3.21 -15.07
CA GLU A 111 11.64 -2.72 -15.49
C GLU A 111 10.57 -3.82 -15.43
N GLY A 112 10.90 -5.03 -15.87
CA GLY A 112 9.96 -6.16 -15.86
C GLY A 112 9.53 -6.54 -14.43
N GLN A 113 10.44 -6.44 -13.46
CA GLN A 113 10.13 -6.68 -12.05
C GLN A 113 9.24 -5.57 -11.47
N ILE A 114 9.50 -4.30 -11.77
CA ILE A 114 8.64 -3.19 -11.36
C ILE A 114 7.24 -3.33 -11.96
N GLN A 115 7.14 -3.66 -13.25
CA GLN A 115 5.85 -3.86 -13.92
C GLN A 115 5.08 -5.06 -13.33
N ALA A 116 5.77 -6.16 -12.99
CA ALA A 116 5.14 -7.31 -12.34
C ALA A 116 4.61 -6.95 -10.94
N ILE A 117 5.38 -6.19 -10.15
CA ILE A 117 4.95 -5.70 -8.83
C ILE A 117 3.75 -4.75 -8.96
N LEU A 118 3.78 -3.83 -9.91
CA LEU A 118 2.69 -2.89 -10.16
C LEU A 118 1.40 -3.63 -10.55
N ALA A 119 1.48 -4.47 -11.57
CA ALA A 119 0.31 -5.22 -12.06
C ALA A 119 -0.32 -6.07 -10.94
N LYS A 120 0.52 -6.77 -10.16
CA LYS A 120 0.05 -7.60 -9.04
C LYS A 120 -0.47 -6.76 -7.87
N GLY A 121 0.15 -5.62 -7.59
CA GLY A 121 -0.31 -4.68 -6.56
C GLY A 121 -1.66 -4.06 -6.89
N LEU A 122 -1.89 -3.66 -8.14
CA LEU A 122 -3.18 -3.16 -8.63
C LEU A 122 -4.26 -4.25 -8.56
N TRP A 123 -3.95 -5.46 -9.00
CA TRP A 123 -4.84 -6.60 -8.86
C TRP A 123 -5.17 -6.90 -7.39
N TYR A 124 -4.19 -6.86 -6.49
CA TYR A 124 -4.40 -7.11 -5.07
C TYR A 124 -5.28 -6.04 -4.42
N LEU A 125 -5.08 -4.76 -4.77
CA LEU A 125 -5.91 -3.66 -4.29
C LEU A 125 -7.40 -3.88 -4.59
N ASP A 126 -7.72 -4.39 -5.77
CA ASP A 126 -9.10 -4.73 -6.17
C ASP A 126 -9.59 -6.02 -5.51
N ALA A 127 -8.79 -7.08 -5.56
CA ALA A 127 -9.19 -8.43 -5.18
C ALA A 127 -9.29 -8.67 -3.66
N GLU A 128 -8.52 -7.92 -2.85
CA GLU A 128 -8.56 -8.06 -1.38
C GLU A 128 -9.88 -7.54 -0.82
N LYS A 129 -10.57 -8.41 -0.07
CA LYS A 129 -11.89 -8.13 0.50
C LYS A 129 -11.88 -8.02 2.03
N ASP A 130 -10.74 -8.29 2.70
CA ASP A 130 -10.63 -8.13 4.15
C ASP A 130 -10.25 -6.69 4.51
N PRO A 131 -11.19 -5.89 5.06
CA PRO A 131 -10.96 -4.47 5.32
C PRO A 131 -10.36 -4.19 6.70
N ARG A 132 -10.05 -5.23 7.50
CA ARG A 132 -9.65 -5.05 8.90
C ARG A 132 -8.32 -4.32 9.01
N GLY A 133 -8.28 -3.35 9.92
CA GLY A 133 -7.06 -2.69 10.36
C GLY A 133 -6.44 -3.44 11.54
N HIS A 134 -6.61 -2.95 12.77
CA HIS A 134 -6.13 -3.62 13.99
C HIS A 134 -7.07 -4.73 14.45
N ILE A 135 -6.53 -5.92 14.73
CA ILE A 135 -7.25 -7.07 15.25
C ILE A 135 -6.77 -7.31 16.69
N PRO A 136 -7.67 -7.32 17.71
CA PRO A 136 -7.27 -7.58 19.09
C PRO A 136 -6.43 -8.85 19.22
N VAL A 137 -5.34 -8.78 20.01
CA VAL A 137 -4.37 -9.85 20.26
C VAL A 137 -3.48 -10.19 19.05
N LYS A 138 -3.98 -10.07 17.81
CA LYS A 138 -3.27 -10.44 16.57
C LYS A 138 -2.54 -9.27 15.90
N GLY A 139 -2.80 -8.03 16.32
CA GLY A 139 -2.14 -6.84 15.75
C GLY A 139 -2.73 -6.41 14.40
N TRP A 140 -1.90 -5.87 13.53
CA TRP A 140 -2.31 -5.25 12.28
C TRP A 140 -2.51 -6.25 11.15
N ALA A 141 -3.74 -6.29 10.57
CA ALA A 141 -3.99 -6.86 9.25
C ALA A 141 -3.67 -5.80 8.16
N HIS A 142 -4.36 -4.66 8.16
CA HIS A 142 -4.01 -3.41 7.46
C HIS A 142 -3.80 -3.56 5.94
N ALA A 143 -4.58 -4.41 5.28
CA ALA A 143 -4.40 -4.73 3.87
C ALA A 143 -4.39 -3.48 2.97
N LEU A 144 -5.39 -2.58 3.12
CA LEU A 144 -5.47 -1.36 2.32
C LEU A 144 -4.30 -0.40 2.60
N ALA A 145 -3.92 -0.24 3.87
CA ALA A 145 -2.82 0.64 4.25
C ALA A 145 -1.47 0.19 3.69
N HIS A 146 -1.14 -1.11 3.81
CA HIS A 146 0.11 -1.64 3.26
C HIS A 146 0.12 -1.63 1.72
N THR A 147 -1.06 -1.79 1.09
CA THR A 147 -1.17 -1.63 -0.37
C THR A 147 -0.98 -0.16 -0.77
N ALA A 148 -1.49 0.78 0.02
CA ALA A 148 -1.25 2.21 -0.20
C ALA A 148 0.25 2.55 -0.09
N ASP A 149 0.99 1.95 0.86
CA ASP A 149 2.45 2.09 0.95
C ASP A 149 3.14 1.57 -0.32
N LEU A 150 2.68 0.45 -0.88
CA LEU A 150 3.19 -0.05 -2.17
C LEU A 150 2.89 0.92 -3.32
N MET A 151 1.66 1.45 -3.41
CA MET A 151 1.29 2.44 -4.44
C MET A 151 2.12 3.72 -4.31
N LEU A 152 2.41 4.17 -3.08
CA LEU A 152 3.27 5.33 -2.81
C LEU A 152 4.68 5.13 -3.39
N VAL A 153 5.32 4.01 -3.10
CA VAL A 153 6.70 3.78 -3.56
C VAL A 153 6.77 3.49 -5.07
N LEU A 154 5.75 2.85 -5.64
CA LEU A 154 5.60 2.70 -7.10
C LEU A 154 5.33 4.05 -7.77
N GLY A 155 4.50 4.91 -7.17
CA GLY A 155 4.26 6.28 -7.64
C GLY A 155 5.54 7.11 -7.75
N ARG A 156 6.53 6.86 -6.88
CA ARG A 156 7.84 7.50 -6.89
C ARG A 156 8.86 6.81 -7.80
N ASN A 157 8.59 5.60 -8.25
CA ASN A 157 9.60 4.81 -8.96
C ASN A 157 9.87 5.39 -10.36
N ARG A 158 11.16 5.46 -10.72
CA ARG A 158 11.61 6.02 -12.00
C ARG A 158 11.18 5.21 -13.23
N GLN A 159 10.85 3.94 -13.04
CA GLN A 159 10.46 3.02 -14.12
C GLN A 159 8.92 2.97 -14.34
N THR A 160 8.13 3.62 -13.48
CA THR A 160 6.69 3.79 -13.72
C THR A 160 6.44 4.89 -14.75
N THR A 161 5.60 4.58 -15.72
CA THR A 161 5.20 5.47 -16.80
C THR A 161 4.02 6.37 -16.41
N LYS A 162 3.65 7.33 -17.26
CA LYS A 162 2.42 8.10 -17.10
C LYS A 162 1.18 7.19 -16.97
N ASP A 163 1.06 6.20 -17.86
CA ASP A 163 -0.10 5.30 -17.88
C ASP A 163 -0.17 4.46 -16.59
N ASP A 164 0.98 4.05 -16.04
CA ASP A 164 1.05 3.35 -14.75
C ASP A 164 0.56 4.23 -13.60
N LEU A 165 0.97 5.49 -13.58
CA LEU A 165 0.56 6.47 -12.57
C LEU A 165 -0.95 6.74 -12.62
N GLU A 166 -1.51 6.86 -13.83
CA GLU A 166 -2.96 7.00 -14.02
C GLU A 166 -3.72 5.75 -13.58
N GLN A 167 -3.17 4.55 -13.81
CA GLN A 167 -3.76 3.30 -13.31
C GLN A 167 -3.76 3.22 -11.78
N ILE A 168 -2.69 3.68 -11.11
CA ILE A 168 -2.65 3.77 -9.63
C ILE A 168 -3.80 4.65 -9.13
N LEU A 169 -3.98 5.85 -9.70
CA LEU A 169 -5.04 6.76 -9.30
C LEU A 169 -6.43 6.16 -9.53
N LYS A 170 -6.68 5.55 -10.68
CA LYS A 170 -7.94 4.86 -11.01
C LYS A 170 -8.24 3.71 -10.03
N ALA A 171 -7.23 2.90 -9.71
CA ALA A 171 -7.41 1.78 -8.78
C ALA A 171 -7.79 2.27 -7.37
N ILE A 172 -7.20 3.39 -6.91
CA ILE A 172 -7.54 4.03 -5.64
C ILE A 172 -9.00 4.51 -5.64
N SER A 173 -9.43 5.24 -6.68
CA SER A 173 -10.82 5.72 -6.76
C SER A 173 -11.82 4.57 -6.81
N ASN A 174 -11.59 3.55 -7.62
CA ASN A 174 -12.45 2.38 -7.73
C ASN A 174 -12.61 1.68 -6.38
N LYS A 175 -11.49 1.49 -5.65
CA LYS A 175 -11.52 0.84 -4.32
C LYS A 175 -12.37 1.59 -3.31
N LEU A 176 -12.41 2.92 -3.36
CA LEU A 176 -13.11 3.75 -2.40
C LEU A 176 -14.58 4.01 -2.76
N ILE A 177 -14.92 4.02 -4.05
CA ILE A 177 -16.28 4.28 -4.56
C ILE A 177 -17.17 3.05 -4.38
N ASP A 178 -16.62 1.85 -4.42
CA ASP A 178 -17.36 0.61 -4.25
C ASP A 178 -18.07 0.57 -2.89
N SER A 179 -19.33 0.11 -2.91
CA SER A 179 -20.10 -0.13 -1.68
C SER A 179 -19.36 -1.09 -0.76
N THR A 180 -19.29 -0.74 0.51
CA THR A 180 -18.52 -1.50 1.50
C THR A 180 -19.25 -1.56 2.85
N ASN A 181 -19.04 -2.63 3.60
CA ASN A 181 -19.49 -2.75 4.99
C ASN A 181 -18.49 -2.21 6.02
N TRP A 182 -17.50 -1.42 5.57
CA TRP A 182 -16.41 -0.93 6.42
C TRP A 182 -16.15 0.56 6.24
N VAL A 183 -15.91 1.26 7.33
CA VAL A 183 -15.34 2.61 7.33
C VAL A 183 -13.86 2.49 7.74
N TYR A 184 -12.97 3.00 6.92
CA TYR A 184 -11.54 3.02 7.19
C TYR A 184 -11.23 4.05 8.28
N ILE A 185 -10.64 3.60 9.40
CA ILE A 185 -10.40 4.42 10.61
C ILE A 185 -8.98 4.26 11.17
N HIS A 186 -8.11 3.57 10.45
CA HIS A 186 -6.76 3.25 10.92
C HIS A 186 -5.67 3.92 10.05
N GLY A 187 -5.99 5.08 9.44
CA GLY A 187 -5.05 5.87 8.63
C GLY A 187 -4.90 5.37 7.19
N GLU A 188 -5.82 4.55 6.70
CA GLU A 188 -5.82 4.07 5.33
C GLU A 188 -6.00 5.23 4.33
N ASP A 189 -6.85 6.19 4.66
CA ASP A 189 -7.10 7.39 3.87
C ASP A 189 -5.87 8.30 3.76
N GLU A 190 -5.11 8.48 4.85
CA GLU A 190 -3.88 9.26 4.85
C GLU A 190 -2.78 8.58 4.01
N ARG A 191 -2.65 7.24 4.12
CA ARG A 191 -1.66 6.50 3.32
C ARG A 191 -1.99 6.51 1.83
N LEU A 192 -3.28 6.38 1.47
CA LEU A 192 -3.73 6.54 0.09
C LEU A 192 -3.48 7.97 -0.42
N ALA A 193 -3.74 8.99 0.40
CA ALA A 193 -3.45 10.37 0.05
C ALA A 193 -1.96 10.60 -0.22
N ASN A 194 -1.07 10.01 0.59
CA ASN A 194 0.36 10.06 0.36
C ASN A 194 0.78 9.38 -0.95
N ALA A 195 0.10 8.30 -1.35
CA ALA A 195 0.31 7.67 -2.66
C ALA A 195 -0.10 8.61 -3.80
N VAL A 196 -1.23 9.32 -3.67
CA VAL A 196 -1.66 10.34 -4.64
C VAL A 196 -0.61 11.44 -4.78
N VAL A 197 -0.14 12.00 -3.67
CA VAL A 197 0.91 13.05 -3.69
C VAL A 197 2.20 12.51 -4.34
N ALA A 198 2.57 11.25 -4.09
CA ALA A 198 3.73 10.63 -4.72
C ALA A 198 3.58 10.53 -6.25
N VAL A 199 2.38 10.17 -6.73
CA VAL A 199 2.04 10.13 -8.16
C VAL A 199 2.10 11.52 -8.78
N LEU A 200 1.42 12.50 -8.17
CA LEU A 200 1.36 13.87 -8.66
C LEU A 200 2.73 14.57 -8.64
N GLY A 201 3.58 14.23 -7.67
CA GLY A 201 4.96 14.72 -7.58
C GLY A 201 5.86 14.31 -8.74
N ARG A 202 5.43 13.38 -9.62
CA ARG A 202 6.14 13.00 -10.84
C ARG A 202 5.93 14.00 -12.00
N ASP A 203 4.95 14.90 -11.89
CA ASP A 203 4.57 15.89 -12.92
C ASP A 203 4.31 15.27 -14.31
N LEU A 204 3.76 14.05 -14.34
CA LEU A 204 3.43 13.31 -15.57
C LEU A 204 1.93 13.21 -15.81
N VAL A 205 1.11 13.40 -14.77
CA VAL A 205 -0.35 13.33 -14.86
C VAL A 205 -0.88 14.67 -15.38
N SER A 206 -1.70 14.63 -16.42
CA SER A 206 -2.26 15.87 -16.98
C SER A 206 -3.36 16.45 -16.09
N ALA A 207 -3.55 17.78 -16.15
CA ALA A 207 -4.66 18.45 -15.44
C ALA A 207 -6.03 17.92 -15.88
N GLU A 208 -6.21 17.60 -17.16
CA GLU A 208 -7.43 17.00 -17.69
C GLU A 208 -7.72 15.66 -17.01
N PHE A 209 -6.74 14.75 -16.98
CA PHE A 209 -6.90 13.47 -16.30
C PHE A 209 -7.18 13.64 -14.79
N LEU A 210 -6.48 14.54 -14.12
CA LEU A 210 -6.70 14.80 -12.69
C LEU A 210 -8.13 15.28 -12.44
N ASN A 211 -8.65 16.19 -13.25
CA ASN A 211 -10.00 16.68 -13.12
C ASN A 211 -11.04 15.56 -13.35
N ASP A 212 -10.85 14.72 -14.36
CA ASP A 212 -11.74 13.57 -14.63
C ASP A 212 -11.67 12.55 -13.48
N TRP A 213 -10.49 12.29 -12.95
CA TRP A 213 -10.32 11.41 -11.79
C TRP A 213 -11.00 11.95 -10.54
N LEU A 214 -10.87 13.24 -10.24
CA LEU A 214 -11.57 13.90 -9.13
C LEU A 214 -13.09 13.89 -9.34
N LYS A 215 -13.55 14.08 -10.58
CA LYS A 215 -14.96 14.01 -10.94
C LYS A 215 -15.55 12.62 -10.68
N SER A 216 -14.78 11.54 -10.84
CA SER A 216 -15.23 10.18 -10.55
C SER A 216 -15.70 9.97 -9.11
N PHE A 217 -15.23 10.77 -8.17
CA PHE A 217 -15.68 10.72 -6.76
C PHE A 217 -16.99 11.47 -6.53
N THR A 218 -17.28 12.50 -7.31
CA THR A 218 -18.48 13.33 -7.14
C THR A 218 -19.62 12.91 -8.05
N GLU A 219 -19.30 12.36 -9.22
CA GLU A 219 -20.22 11.82 -10.21
C GLU A 219 -19.86 10.36 -10.53
N PRO A 220 -19.90 9.44 -9.55
CA PRO A 220 -19.63 8.04 -9.81
C PRO A 220 -20.72 7.44 -10.71
N GLU A 221 -20.42 6.36 -11.42
CA GLU A 221 -21.40 5.64 -12.27
C GLU A 221 -22.66 5.25 -11.48
N LYS A 222 -22.49 4.90 -10.21
CA LYS A 222 -23.58 4.76 -9.23
C LYS A 222 -23.67 6.08 -8.46
N SER A 223 -24.65 6.90 -8.78
CA SER A 223 -24.92 8.16 -8.09
C SER A 223 -24.92 8.00 -6.55
N TRP A 224 -24.37 9.01 -5.85
CA TRP A 224 -24.55 9.11 -4.38
C TRP A 224 -25.99 9.45 -3.99
N GLU A 225 -26.88 9.76 -4.94
CA GLU A 225 -28.29 10.00 -4.68
C GLU A 225 -28.92 8.78 -4.00
N GLY A 226 -29.53 9.00 -2.85
CA GLY A 226 -30.09 7.92 -2.04
C GLY A 226 -29.08 7.08 -1.25
N ALA A 227 -27.80 7.43 -1.27
CA ALA A 227 -26.76 6.70 -0.53
C ALA A 227 -27.09 6.47 0.95
N TYR A 228 -27.81 7.40 1.61
CA TYR A 228 -28.24 7.24 3.00
C TYR A 228 -29.28 6.13 3.23
N MET A 229 -29.87 5.60 2.18
CA MET A 229 -30.84 4.49 2.29
C MET A 229 -30.15 3.13 2.35
N GLU A 230 -28.83 3.06 2.03
CA GLU A 230 -28.05 1.84 2.02
C GLU A 230 -26.76 2.00 2.84
N GLU A 231 -26.62 1.20 3.90
CA GLU A 231 -25.48 1.30 4.83
C GLU A 231 -24.12 1.17 4.14
N GLY A 232 -24.00 0.30 3.14
CA GLY A 232 -22.76 0.13 2.37
C GLY A 232 -22.39 1.38 1.57
N GLN A 233 -23.37 2.07 0.99
CA GLN A 233 -23.17 3.32 0.25
C GLN A 233 -22.79 4.47 1.19
N VAL A 234 -23.43 4.57 2.36
CA VAL A 234 -23.06 5.56 3.39
C VAL A 234 -21.59 5.39 3.79
N LYS A 235 -21.15 4.15 4.02
CA LYS A 235 -19.76 3.86 4.41
C LYS A 235 -18.78 4.22 3.29
N ALA A 236 -19.08 3.86 2.04
CA ALA A 236 -18.27 4.24 0.88
C ALA A 236 -18.18 5.76 0.73
N PHE A 237 -19.31 6.47 0.84
CA PHE A 237 -19.33 7.93 0.83
C PHE A 237 -18.44 8.55 1.92
N HIS A 238 -18.49 8.02 3.14
CA HIS A 238 -17.61 8.48 4.22
C HIS A 238 -16.13 8.21 3.96
N ASN A 239 -15.80 7.04 3.37
CA ASN A 239 -14.43 6.72 2.97
C ASN A 239 -13.91 7.70 1.91
N VAL A 240 -14.69 7.96 0.86
CA VAL A 240 -14.36 8.93 -0.19
C VAL A 240 -14.15 10.33 0.41
N ARG A 241 -15.08 10.77 1.26
CA ARG A 241 -14.99 12.11 1.87
C ARG A 241 -13.77 12.26 2.77
N ASN A 242 -13.45 11.27 3.59
CA ASN A 242 -12.27 11.29 4.44
C ASN A 242 -11.00 11.26 3.59
N PHE A 243 -10.95 10.41 2.58
CA PHE A 243 -9.82 10.34 1.66
C PHE A 243 -9.56 11.68 0.94
N LEU A 244 -10.58 12.32 0.37
CA LEU A 244 -10.40 13.62 -0.29
C LEU A 244 -9.93 14.72 0.68
N ARG A 245 -10.37 14.68 1.96
CA ARG A 245 -9.83 15.57 3.00
C ARG A 245 -8.35 15.29 3.27
N SER A 246 -7.99 14.02 3.37
CA SER A 246 -6.59 13.61 3.56
C SER A 246 -5.73 13.99 2.36
N VAL A 247 -6.25 13.87 1.12
CA VAL A 247 -5.56 14.35 -0.09
C VAL A 247 -5.35 15.87 -0.05
N TRP A 248 -6.39 16.63 0.30
CA TRP A 248 -6.26 18.09 0.41
C TRP A 248 -5.20 18.50 1.43
N ILE A 249 -5.21 17.88 2.63
CA ILE A 249 -4.21 18.14 3.67
C ILE A 249 -2.80 17.75 3.19
N ALA A 250 -2.64 16.59 2.56
CA ALA A 250 -1.35 16.12 2.07
C ALA A 250 -0.79 17.04 0.97
N VAL A 251 -1.63 17.50 0.03
CA VAL A 251 -1.27 18.48 -1.01
C VAL A 251 -0.87 19.81 -0.37
N HIS A 252 -1.70 20.33 0.55
CA HIS A 252 -1.45 21.59 1.25
C HIS A 252 -0.11 21.59 2.00
N SER A 253 0.22 20.47 2.63
CA SER A 253 1.44 20.28 3.43
C SER A 253 2.68 19.96 2.60
N SER A 254 2.55 19.78 1.29
CA SER A 254 3.68 19.44 0.40
C SER A 254 4.34 20.72 -0.13
N ASP A 255 5.61 20.95 0.22
CA ASP A 255 6.32 22.18 -0.18
C ASP A 255 6.73 22.18 -1.66
N ASP A 256 7.13 21.03 -2.19
CA ASP A 256 7.73 20.88 -3.53
C ASP A 256 6.80 20.22 -4.56
N LEU A 257 5.48 20.19 -4.33
CA LEU A 257 4.54 19.57 -5.27
C LEU A 257 4.35 20.46 -6.50
N PRO A 258 4.63 19.97 -7.73
CA PRO A 258 4.33 20.69 -8.96
C PRO A 258 2.84 21.04 -9.05
N GLN A 259 2.53 22.21 -9.58
CA GLN A 259 1.15 22.69 -9.78
C GLN A 259 0.28 22.63 -8.50
N LYS A 260 0.91 22.78 -7.32
CA LYS A 260 0.27 22.64 -6.00
C LYS A 260 -1.02 23.44 -5.87
N ALA A 261 -1.01 24.71 -6.26
CA ALA A 261 -2.17 25.59 -6.09
C ALA A 261 -3.38 25.16 -6.93
N GLU A 262 -3.13 24.70 -8.15
CA GLU A 262 -4.13 24.17 -9.06
C GLU A 262 -4.71 22.85 -8.54
N ILE A 263 -3.85 21.95 -8.07
CA ILE A 263 -4.25 20.66 -7.48
C ILE A 263 -5.07 20.89 -6.21
N GLU A 264 -4.60 21.76 -5.31
CA GLU A 264 -5.29 22.10 -4.06
C GLU A 264 -6.70 22.65 -4.33
N THR A 265 -6.81 23.54 -5.30
CA THR A 265 -8.09 24.12 -5.74
C THR A 265 -9.02 23.02 -6.28
N ALA A 266 -8.54 22.17 -7.18
CA ALA A 266 -9.35 21.11 -7.79
C ALA A 266 -9.85 20.09 -6.76
N VAL A 267 -9.01 19.69 -5.81
CA VAL A 267 -9.41 18.78 -4.71
C VAL A 267 -10.44 19.45 -3.79
N PHE A 268 -10.27 20.74 -3.48
CA PHE A 268 -11.22 21.48 -2.65
C PHE A 268 -12.58 21.63 -3.35
N GLU A 269 -12.61 21.90 -4.64
CA GLU A 269 -13.83 21.95 -5.44
C GLU A 269 -14.53 20.58 -5.47
N SER A 270 -13.78 19.49 -5.63
CA SER A 270 -14.31 18.14 -5.55
C SER A 270 -14.97 17.86 -4.19
N LEU A 271 -14.34 18.25 -3.08
CA LEU A 271 -14.92 18.14 -1.74
C LEU A 271 -16.23 18.90 -1.59
N ASN A 272 -16.31 20.14 -2.15
CA ASN A 272 -17.52 20.96 -2.09
C ASN A 272 -18.66 20.40 -2.94
N ASN A 273 -18.33 19.66 -4.00
CA ASN A 273 -19.30 19.05 -4.90
C ASN A 273 -19.74 17.65 -4.44
N LEU A 274 -19.06 17.07 -3.46
CA LEU A 274 -19.41 15.76 -2.91
C LEU A 274 -20.67 15.86 -2.04
N LYS A 275 -21.82 15.57 -2.62
CA LYS A 275 -23.13 15.69 -2.00
C LYS A 275 -23.85 14.35 -2.00
N PRO A 276 -24.28 13.84 -0.82
CA PRO A 276 -24.94 12.53 -0.73
C PRO A 276 -26.47 12.62 -0.93
N TYR A 277 -27.02 13.83 -1.17
CA TYR A 277 -28.46 14.12 -1.32
C TYR A 277 -28.66 15.34 -2.19
#